data_6d60b0ba58255b33a471c768732ab83d
#
_entry.id   6d60b0ba58255b33a471c768732ab83d
#
_cell.length_a   1.000
_cell.length_b   1.000
_cell.length_c   1.000
_cell.angle_alpha   90.00
_cell.angle_beta   90.00
_cell.angle_gamma   90.00
#
_symmetry.space_group_name_H-M   'P 1'
#
loop_
_entity.id
_entity.type
_entity.pdbx_description
1 polymer ?
#
loop_
_entity_poly.entity_id
_entity_poly.type
_entity_poly.pdbx_seq_one_letter_code
_entity_poly.pdbx_strand_id
1 'polypeptide(L)'
;AKEVKVGDTITHVGNNSTEVIKGFEDVKPMVFAGIYPVDSSDYEELRNSLEKLQLNDASLVWEPETSAALGIGFRCGFLGMLHMDIIQERLDREFNMSVITTVPSVEFKCSKTNGNTINIYAPSEMPEPNEISKIEEPMIAAQIITKSNYIGGIIKLCIDRRGILNNQIYLSKDRVELSFNLPLSEIVFDFYDKLKSISRGYASLDYEISGFCESNMSKLDIILNGEKVDALSAICLLYTSDAADE
;
A
#
# COMPACT_ATOMS: atom_id res chain seq x y z
N ALA A 1 20.95 -2.20 19.34
CA ALA A 1 20.71 -1.37 18.17
C ALA A 1 19.41 -1.76 17.43
N LYS A 2 19.04 -3.04 17.40
CA LYS A 2 17.80 -3.52 16.69
C LYS A 2 16.47 -3.00 17.30
N GLU A 3 16.48 -2.53 18.54
CA GLU A 3 15.27 -2.08 19.25
C GLU A 3 15.06 -0.55 19.18
N VAL A 4 16.04 0.21 18.67
CA VAL A 4 15.98 1.68 18.61
C VAL A 4 15.28 2.10 17.32
N LYS A 5 14.20 2.87 17.46
CA LYS A 5 13.41 3.40 16.34
C LYS A 5 13.67 4.89 16.12
N VAL A 6 13.37 5.37 14.93
CA VAL A 6 13.34 6.81 14.62
C VAL A 6 12.28 7.48 15.51
N GLY A 7 12.68 8.53 16.25
CA GLY A 7 11.80 9.18 17.21
C GLY A 7 12.03 8.76 18.66
N ASP A 8 12.83 7.72 18.91
CA ASP A 8 13.19 7.33 20.27
C ASP A 8 14.03 8.40 20.95
N THR A 9 13.78 8.60 22.23
CA THR A 9 14.55 9.54 23.06
C THR A 9 15.72 8.83 23.73
N ILE A 10 16.94 9.19 23.35
CA ILE A 10 18.15 8.66 23.95
C ILE A 10 18.56 9.57 25.13
N THR A 11 18.72 8.99 26.32
CA THR A 11 19.08 9.70 27.54
C THR A 11 20.30 9.09 28.22
N HIS A 12 20.92 9.86 29.13
CA HIS A 12 22.04 9.36 29.94
C HIS A 12 21.53 8.51 31.11
N VAL A 13 22.17 7.36 31.40
CA VAL A 13 21.76 6.41 32.46
C VAL A 13 21.60 7.05 33.84
N GLY A 14 22.40 8.09 34.14
CA GLY A 14 22.35 8.84 35.42
C GLY A 14 21.47 10.10 35.41
N ASN A 15 20.88 10.48 34.27
CA ASN A 15 20.04 11.66 34.13
C ASN A 15 18.98 11.40 33.07
N ASN A 16 17.98 10.60 33.41
CA ASN A 16 16.91 10.23 32.51
C ASN A 16 16.00 11.42 32.21
N SER A 17 15.67 11.61 30.93
CA SER A 17 14.60 12.54 30.53
C SER A 17 13.26 12.06 31.06
N THR A 18 12.49 12.95 31.66
CA THR A 18 11.11 12.66 32.11
C THR A 18 10.07 12.94 31.05
N GLU A 19 10.46 13.61 29.97
CA GLU A 19 9.58 13.98 28.86
C GLU A 19 10.14 13.48 27.53
N VAL A 20 9.24 12.93 26.71
CA VAL A 20 9.51 12.55 25.34
C VAL A 20 9.27 13.75 24.43
N ILE A 21 10.15 13.99 23.46
CA ILE A 21 9.94 15.03 22.45
C ILE A 21 8.76 14.61 21.58
N LYS A 22 7.70 15.41 21.60
CA LYS A 22 6.48 15.17 20.81
C LYS A 22 6.72 15.51 19.33
N GLY A 23 5.99 14.85 18.44
CA GLY A 23 6.00 15.15 17.01
C GLY A 23 6.61 14.05 16.12
N PHE A 24 7.06 12.94 16.73
CA PHE A 24 7.41 11.74 15.99
C PHE A 24 6.24 10.76 16.07
N GLU A 25 5.69 10.40 14.90
CA GLU A 25 4.66 9.39 14.76
C GLU A 25 5.27 8.15 14.10
N ASP A 26 4.84 6.97 14.52
CA ASP A 26 5.21 5.72 13.84
C ASP A 26 4.63 5.74 12.43
N VAL A 27 5.50 5.67 11.44
CA VAL A 27 5.10 5.60 10.04
C VAL A 27 4.55 4.21 9.76
N LYS A 28 3.27 4.12 9.42
CA LYS A 28 2.61 2.86 9.10
C LYS A 28 2.74 2.55 7.61
N PRO A 29 3.03 1.29 7.24
CA PRO A 29 3.00 0.89 5.85
C PRO A 29 1.58 1.00 5.29
N MET A 30 1.45 1.38 4.04
CA MET A 30 0.19 1.56 3.33
C MET A 30 0.01 0.56 2.20
N VAL A 31 1.10 0.01 1.69
CA VAL A 31 1.13 -0.95 0.58
C VAL A 31 1.85 -2.20 1.04
N PHE A 32 1.31 -3.35 0.71
CA PHE A 32 1.85 -4.65 1.07
C PHE A 32 2.08 -5.50 -0.18
N ALA A 33 3.22 -6.18 -0.24
CA ALA A 33 3.51 -7.15 -1.28
C ALA A 33 4.36 -8.28 -0.72
N GLY A 34 4.17 -9.47 -1.26
CA GLY A 34 5.06 -10.61 -1.00
C GLY A 34 6.36 -10.47 -1.78
N ILE A 35 7.49 -10.72 -1.16
CA ILE A 35 8.81 -10.80 -1.79
C ILE A 35 9.33 -12.23 -1.62
N TYR A 36 9.60 -12.88 -2.73
CA TYR A 36 10.05 -14.27 -2.78
C TYR A 36 11.37 -14.36 -3.52
N PRO A 37 12.33 -15.17 -3.04
CA PRO A 37 13.55 -15.41 -3.79
C PRO A 37 13.24 -16.23 -5.05
N VAL A 38 13.99 -15.98 -6.13
CA VAL A 38 13.85 -16.78 -7.38
C VAL A 38 14.25 -18.24 -7.13
N ASP A 39 15.31 -18.46 -6.34
CA ASP A 39 15.71 -19.78 -5.88
C ASP A 39 15.35 -19.91 -4.39
N SER A 40 14.61 -20.96 -4.04
CA SER A 40 14.20 -21.20 -2.65
C SER A 40 15.37 -21.44 -1.68
N SER A 41 16.56 -21.79 -2.18
CA SER A 41 17.79 -21.89 -1.37
C SER A 41 18.24 -20.54 -0.82
N ASP A 42 17.87 -19.43 -1.46
CA ASP A 42 18.29 -18.08 -1.10
C ASP A 42 17.40 -17.43 -0.01
N TYR A 43 16.44 -18.16 0.54
CA TYR A 43 15.53 -17.65 1.58
C TYR A 43 16.25 -17.02 2.78
N GLU A 44 17.27 -17.68 3.32
CA GLU A 44 18.02 -17.15 4.47
C GLU A 44 18.87 -15.93 4.08
N GLU A 45 19.36 -15.87 2.85
CA GLU A 45 20.10 -14.71 2.34
C GLU A 45 19.15 -13.51 2.13
N LEU A 46 17.95 -13.75 1.60
CA LEU A 46 16.90 -12.74 1.47
C LEU A 46 16.51 -12.18 2.85
N ARG A 47 16.31 -13.05 3.86
CA ARG A 47 16.03 -12.64 5.23
C ARG A 47 17.12 -11.73 5.78
N ASN A 48 18.39 -12.14 5.65
CA ASN A 48 19.53 -11.35 6.12
C ASN A 48 19.62 -9.99 5.39
N SER A 49 19.26 -9.96 4.11
CA SER A 49 19.26 -8.73 3.31
C SER A 49 18.15 -7.77 3.77
N LEU A 50 16.94 -8.28 4.03
CA LEU A 50 15.84 -7.48 4.59
C LEU A 50 16.16 -6.96 5.99
N GLU A 51 16.79 -7.77 6.86
CA GLU A 51 17.26 -7.31 8.18
C GLU A 51 18.28 -6.16 8.06
N LYS A 52 19.20 -6.22 7.09
CA LYS A 52 20.18 -5.15 6.86
C LYS A 52 19.52 -3.88 6.29
N LEU A 53 18.58 -4.04 5.35
CA LEU A 53 17.82 -2.92 4.80
C LEU A 53 17.02 -2.20 5.88
N GLN A 54 16.37 -2.95 6.77
CA GLN A 54 15.59 -2.40 7.88
C GLN A 54 16.43 -1.56 8.86
N LEU A 55 17.74 -1.84 9.01
CA LEU A 55 18.63 -1.00 9.84
C LEU A 55 18.77 0.42 9.30
N ASN A 56 18.64 0.61 7.99
CA ASN A 56 18.73 1.92 7.33
C ASN A 56 17.37 2.52 7.00
N ASP A 57 16.33 1.68 6.98
CA ASP A 57 14.97 2.05 6.64
C ASP A 57 13.99 1.45 7.66
N ALA A 58 13.73 2.23 8.72
CA ALA A 58 12.83 1.81 9.80
C ALA A 58 11.36 1.71 9.37
N SER A 59 11.00 2.21 8.19
CA SER A 59 9.65 2.13 7.64
C SER A 59 9.37 0.79 6.94
N LEU A 60 10.42 0.04 6.59
CA LEU A 60 10.28 -1.30 6.04
C LEU A 60 9.86 -2.28 7.15
N VAL A 61 8.67 -2.84 6.99
CA VAL A 61 8.15 -3.90 7.88
C VAL A 61 8.06 -5.19 7.07
N TRP A 62 8.44 -6.31 7.64
CA TRP A 62 8.36 -7.60 6.97
C TRP A 62 8.11 -8.74 7.95
N GLU A 63 7.43 -9.77 7.46
CA GLU A 63 7.13 -10.99 8.20
C GLU A 63 7.16 -12.20 7.26
N PRO A 64 7.50 -13.41 7.76
CA PRO A 64 7.50 -14.61 6.95
C PRO A 64 6.12 -14.90 6.34
N GLU A 65 6.11 -15.27 5.06
CA GLU A 65 4.91 -15.65 4.33
C GLU A 65 5.19 -16.88 3.47
N THR A 66 4.16 -17.68 3.19
CA THR A 66 4.26 -18.84 2.31
C THR A 66 3.21 -18.76 1.22
N SER A 67 3.65 -18.89 -0.02
CA SER A 67 2.77 -19.02 -1.19
C SER A 67 2.81 -20.44 -1.73
N ALA A 68 1.66 -20.95 -2.14
CA ALA A 68 1.59 -22.28 -2.77
C ALA A 68 2.38 -22.35 -4.09
N ALA A 69 2.43 -21.24 -4.83
CA ALA A 69 3.11 -21.16 -6.13
C ALA A 69 4.59 -20.76 -6.03
N LEU A 70 4.93 -19.86 -5.09
CA LEU A 70 6.26 -19.25 -4.99
C LEU A 70 7.10 -19.81 -3.84
N GLY A 71 6.54 -20.67 -2.98
CA GLY A 71 7.22 -21.22 -1.81
C GLY A 71 7.30 -20.26 -0.64
N ILE A 72 8.45 -20.25 0.05
CA ILE A 72 8.67 -19.46 1.27
C ILE A 72 9.26 -18.10 0.90
N GLY A 73 8.70 -17.02 1.45
CA GLY A 73 9.16 -15.66 1.25
C GLY A 73 8.77 -14.76 2.43
N PHE A 74 8.62 -13.48 2.15
CA PHE A 74 8.28 -12.47 3.14
C PHE A 74 7.21 -11.54 2.63
N ARG A 75 6.18 -11.29 3.45
CA ARG A 75 5.25 -10.19 3.24
C ARG A 75 5.91 -8.91 3.76
N CYS A 76 6.06 -7.94 2.88
CA CYS A 76 6.68 -6.66 3.18
C CYS A 76 5.65 -5.55 3.13
N GLY A 77 5.74 -4.63 4.07
CA GLY A 77 4.94 -3.40 4.12
C GLY A 77 5.79 -2.19 3.72
N PHE A 78 5.24 -1.36 2.85
CA PHE A 78 5.89 -0.22 2.22
C PHE A 78 5.08 1.06 2.41
N LEU A 79 5.73 2.22 2.35
CA LEU A 79 5.08 3.53 2.38
C LEU A 79 4.28 3.83 1.10
N GLY A 80 4.58 3.15 0.02
CA GLY A 80 3.96 3.30 -1.30
C GLY A 80 4.76 2.55 -2.35
N MET A 81 4.34 2.65 -3.63
CA MET A 81 4.96 1.93 -4.74
C MET A 81 6.43 2.30 -4.94
N LEU A 82 6.76 3.60 -4.90
CA LEU A 82 8.16 4.04 -5.05
C LEU A 82 9.08 3.45 -3.98
N HIS A 83 8.58 3.33 -2.74
CA HIS A 83 9.35 2.69 -1.67
C HIS A 83 9.59 1.21 -1.98
N MET A 84 8.57 0.50 -2.47
CA MET A 84 8.70 -0.90 -2.90
C MET A 84 9.74 -1.06 -4.01
N ASP A 85 9.69 -0.21 -5.04
CA ASP A 85 10.64 -0.22 -6.16
C ASP A 85 12.08 0.03 -5.68
N ILE A 86 12.27 0.99 -4.76
CA ILE A 86 13.59 1.27 -4.15
C ILE A 86 14.11 0.06 -3.37
N ILE A 87 13.28 -0.58 -2.57
CA ILE A 87 13.70 -1.77 -1.81
C ILE A 87 14.07 -2.92 -2.75
N GLN A 88 13.27 -3.15 -3.80
CA GLN A 88 13.57 -4.17 -4.82
C GLN A 88 14.90 -3.88 -5.54
N GLU A 89 15.12 -2.64 -5.96
CA GLU A 89 16.35 -2.21 -6.62
C GLU A 89 17.57 -2.35 -5.68
N ARG A 90 17.41 -2.08 -4.40
CA ARG A 90 18.46 -2.25 -3.40
C ARG A 90 18.77 -3.72 -3.14
N LEU A 91 17.76 -4.60 -3.11
CA LEU A 91 17.97 -6.04 -3.02
C LEU A 91 18.81 -6.56 -4.19
N ASP A 92 18.50 -6.11 -5.40
CA ASP A 92 19.27 -6.49 -6.59
C ASP A 92 20.69 -5.93 -6.57
N ARG A 93 20.86 -4.62 -6.37
CA ARG A 93 22.16 -3.94 -6.50
C ARG A 93 23.11 -4.13 -5.32
N GLU A 94 22.59 -4.05 -4.09
CA GLU A 94 23.43 -4.10 -2.87
C GLU A 94 23.69 -5.53 -2.42
N PHE A 95 22.73 -6.44 -2.65
CA PHE A 95 22.80 -7.82 -2.17
C PHE A 95 22.85 -8.87 -3.28
N ASN A 96 22.79 -8.42 -4.56
CA ASN A 96 22.74 -9.32 -5.73
C ASN A 96 21.63 -10.37 -5.62
N MET A 97 20.48 -9.96 -5.04
CA MET A 97 19.34 -10.80 -4.73
C MET A 97 18.22 -10.55 -5.73
N SER A 98 18.01 -11.47 -6.66
CA SER A 98 16.87 -11.42 -7.57
C SER A 98 15.62 -11.94 -6.87
N VAL A 99 14.56 -11.15 -6.89
CA VAL A 99 13.31 -11.45 -6.18
C VAL A 99 12.10 -11.40 -7.11
N ILE A 100 11.07 -12.17 -6.77
CA ILE A 100 9.74 -12.10 -7.37
C ILE A 100 8.85 -11.36 -6.39
N THR A 101 8.15 -10.32 -6.87
CA THR A 101 7.17 -9.56 -6.09
C THR A 101 5.75 -9.93 -6.52
N THR A 102 4.86 -10.07 -5.54
CA THR A 102 3.42 -10.23 -5.83
C THR A 102 2.79 -8.90 -6.22
N VAL A 103 1.57 -8.94 -6.72
CA VAL A 103 0.77 -7.73 -6.96
C VAL A 103 0.60 -6.98 -5.64
N PRO A 104 0.96 -5.69 -5.58
CA PRO A 104 0.79 -4.89 -4.37
C PRO A 104 -0.67 -4.77 -3.97
N SER A 105 -0.93 -4.80 -2.66
CA SER A 105 -2.25 -4.69 -2.05
C SER A 105 -2.24 -3.65 -0.94
N VAL A 106 -3.43 -3.23 -0.52
CA VAL A 106 -3.65 -2.41 0.67
C VAL A 106 -4.22 -3.27 1.80
N GLU A 107 -4.23 -2.75 3.03
CA GLU A 107 -4.88 -3.41 4.16
C GLU A 107 -6.40 -3.32 4.02
N PHE A 108 -7.09 -4.46 3.92
CA PHE A 108 -8.56 -4.53 4.03
C PHE A 108 -8.97 -5.04 5.40
N LYS A 109 -10.14 -4.62 5.88
CA LYS A 109 -10.77 -5.19 7.08
C LYS A 109 -11.93 -6.08 6.66
N CYS A 110 -11.91 -7.32 7.10
CA CYS A 110 -12.98 -8.27 6.85
C CYS A 110 -13.67 -8.66 8.17
N SER A 111 -14.96 -8.36 8.26
CA SER A 111 -15.82 -8.86 9.33
C SER A 111 -16.41 -10.19 8.86
N LYS A 112 -16.16 -11.27 9.62
CA LYS A 112 -16.69 -12.60 9.34
C LYS A 112 -18.11 -12.77 9.91
N THR A 113 -18.84 -13.71 9.37
CA THR A 113 -20.21 -14.08 9.83
C THR A 113 -20.24 -14.55 11.28
N ASN A 114 -19.11 -15.03 11.82
CA ASN A 114 -18.97 -15.41 13.23
C ASN A 114 -18.72 -14.25 14.20
N GLY A 115 -18.69 -13.00 13.69
CA GLY A 115 -18.49 -11.77 14.47
C GLY A 115 -17.02 -11.36 14.65
N ASN A 116 -16.06 -12.16 14.19
CA ASN A 116 -14.65 -11.80 14.25
C ASN A 116 -14.28 -10.85 13.11
N THR A 117 -13.41 -9.88 13.38
CA THR A 117 -12.82 -9.01 12.36
C THR A 117 -11.34 -9.36 12.20
N ILE A 118 -10.91 -9.53 10.95
CA ILE A 118 -9.52 -9.79 10.57
C ILE A 118 -9.04 -8.72 9.59
N ASN A 119 -7.74 -8.45 9.61
CA ASN A 119 -7.09 -7.65 8.59
C ASN A 119 -6.59 -8.58 7.48
N ILE A 120 -6.71 -8.15 6.24
CA ILE A 120 -6.29 -8.86 5.03
C ILE A 120 -5.26 -8.00 4.33
N TYR A 121 -4.06 -8.50 4.15
CA TYR A 121 -2.94 -7.82 3.49
C TYR A 121 -2.61 -8.44 2.12
N ALA A 122 -3.01 -9.70 1.92
CA ALA A 122 -2.79 -10.44 0.69
C ALA A 122 -4.07 -11.15 0.24
N PRO A 123 -4.28 -11.36 -1.08
CA PRO A 123 -5.44 -12.07 -1.60
C PRO A 123 -5.58 -13.51 -1.07
N SER A 124 -4.47 -14.15 -0.70
CA SER A 124 -4.44 -15.49 -0.10
C SER A 124 -5.10 -15.56 1.28
N GLU A 125 -5.17 -14.44 2.01
CA GLU A 125 -5.78 -14.35 3.34
C GLU A 125 -7.29 -14.13 3.30
N MET A 126 -7.85 -13.89 2.11
CA MET A 126 -9.28 -13.62 1.95
C MET A 126 -10.10 -14.87 2.27
N PRO A 127 -11.04 -14.81 3.24
CA PRO A 127 -11.91 -15.93 3.57
C PRO A 127 -12.83 -16.31 2.41
N GLU A 128 -13.42 -17.49 2.49
CA GLU A 128 -14.45 -17.90 1.54
C GLU A 128 -15.67 -16.94 1.56
N PRO A 129 -16.31 -16.68 0.41
CA PRO A 129 -17.40 -15.70 0.31
C PRO A 129 -18.56 -15.91 1.31
N ASN A 130 -18.83 -17.15 1.69
CA ASN A 130 -19.87 -17.51 2.67
C ASN A 130 -19.50 -17.18 4.12
N GLU A 131 -18.21 -16.98 4.41
CA GLU A 131 -17.73 -16.58 5.72
C GLU A 131 -17.67 -15.06 5.89
N ILE A 132 -17.77 -14.30 4.78
CA ILE A 132 -17.64 -12.84 4.78
C ILE A 132 -19.00 -12.22 5.08
N SER A 133 -19.06 -11.38 6.11
CA SER A 133 -20.22 -10.53 6.39
C SER A 133 -20.05 -9.15 5.75
N LYS A 134 -18.81 -8.59 5.79
CA LYS A 134 -18.50 -7.23 5.32
C LYS A 134 -17.02 -7.09 5.05
N ILE A 135 -16.68 -6.39 3.97
CA ILE A 135 -15.31 -5.96 3.69
C ILE A 135 -15.25 -4.43 3.68
N GLU A 136 -14.22 -3.88 4.30
CA GLU A 136 -13.95 -2.45 4.35
C GLU A 136 -12.57 -2.17 3.75
N GLU A 137 -12.53 -1.19 2.84
CA GLU A 137 -11.29 -0.71 2.23
C GLU A 137 -10.80 0.58 2.91
N PRO A 138 -9.47 0.83 2.95
CA PRO A 138 -8.93 2.03 3.52
C PRO A 138 -9.22 3.24 2.63
N MET A 139 -9.70 4.33 3.25
CA MET A 139 -9.99 5.59 2.61
C MET A 139 -8.93 6.62 2.97
N ILE A 140 -8.67 7.53 2.06
CA ILE A 140 -7.78 8.68 2.26
C ILE A 140 -8.54 9.99 2.07
N ALA A 141 -8.13 10.99 2.84
CA ALA A 141 -8.43 12.38 2.60
C ALA A 141 -7.27 12.97 1.78
N ALA A 142 -7.50 13.18 0.50
CA ALA A 142 -6.51 13.67 -0.45
C ALA A 142 -6.68 15.17 -0.69
N GLN A 143 -5.58 15.90 -0.69
CA GLN A 143 -5.49 17.32 -1.05
C GLN A 143 -4.64 17.46 -2.31
N ILE A 144 -5.24 18.00 -3.38
CA ILE A 144 -4.57 18.21 -4.65
C ILE A 144 -4.49 19.70 -4.93
N ILE A 145 -3.28 20.24 -4.98
CA ILE A 145 -3.04 21.64 -5.35
C ILE A 145 -2.61 21.68 -6.82
N THR A 146 -3.32 22.48 -7.63
CA THR A 146 -3.06 22.55 -9.06
C THR A 146 -3.35 23.95 -9.61
N LYS A 147 -3.06 24.15 -10.91
CA LYS A 147 -3.51 25.36 -11.64
C LYS A 147 -4.98 25.22 -12.09
N SER A 148 -5.68 26.34 -12.16
CA SER A 148 -7.11 26.40 -12.53
C SER A 148 -7.44 25.72 -13.86
N ASN A 149 -6.50 25.73 -14.82
CA ASN A 149 -6.70 25.14 -16.15
C ASN A 149 -6.81 23.60 -16.14
N TYR A 150 -6.36 22.93 -15.07
CA TYR A 150 -6.33 21.46 -14.99
C TYR A 150 -7.41 20.88 -14.10
N ILE A 151 -8.25 21.72 -13.47
CA ILE A 151 -9.29 21.30 -12.52
C ILE A 151 -10.19 20.22 -13.13
N GLY A 152 -10.74 20.44 -14.31
CA GLY A 152 -11.68 19.49 -14.93
C GLY A 152 -11.09 18.12 -15.19
N GLY A 153 -9.84 18.06 -15.67
CA GLY A 153 -9.15 16.79 -15.90
C GLY A 153 -8.83 16.03 -14.61
N ILE A 154 -8.45 16.76 -13.55
CA ILE A 154 -8.16 16.17 -12.25
C ILE A 154 -9.43 15.68 -11.55
N ILE A 155 -10.52 16.48 -11.60
CA ILE A 155 -11.81 16.05 -11.05
C ILE A 155 -12.27 14.76 -11.75
N LYS A 156 -12.17 14.72 -13.08
CA LYS A 156 -12.53 13.51 -13.84
C LYS A 156 -11.67 12.31 -13.41
N LEU A 157 -10.34 12.48 -13.33
CA LEU A 157 -9.44 11.43 -12.87
C LEU A 157 -9.85 10.88 -11.50
N CYS A 158 -10.14 11.77 -10.55
CA CYS A 158 -10.54 11.37 -9.20
C CYS A 158 -11.90 10.65 -9.18
N ILE A 159 -12.88 11.11 -9.96
CA ILE A 159 -14.19 10.47 -10.08
C ILE A 159 -14.08 9.10 -10.73
N ASP A 160 -13.29 8.96 -11.79
CA ASP A 160 -13.00 7.67 -12.46
C ASP A 160 -12.32 6.67 -11.50
N ARG A 161 -11.69 7.17 -10.42
CA ARG A 161 -11.08 6.42 -9.31
C ARG A 161 -11.97 6.40 -8.04
N ARG A 162 -13.27 6.46 -8.20
CA ARG A 162 -14.26 6.40 -7.10
C ARG A 162 -14.13 7.50 -6.06
N GLY A 163 -13.45 8.59 -6.42
CA GLY A 163 -13.24 9.74 -5.53
C GLY A 163 -14.49 10.61 -5.39
N ILE A 164 -14.70 11.10 -4.19
CA ILE A 164 -15.76 12.04 -3.85
C ILE A 164 -15.12 13.39 -3.59
N LEU A 165 -15.50 14.41 -4.39
CA LEU A 165 -15.04 15.78 -4.19
C LEU A 165 -15.75 16.37 -2.96
N ASN A 166 -14.97 16.73 -1.94
CA ASN A 166 -15.48 17.34 -0.72
C ASN A 166 -15.49 18.86 -0.81
N ASN A 167 -14.39 19.43 -1.35
CA ASN A 167 -14.23 20.88 -1.38
C ASN A 167 -13.31 21.33 -2.52
N GLN A 168 -13.49 22.59 -2.95
CA GLN A 168 -12.65 23.26 -3.92
C GLN A 168 -12.40 24.70 -3.45
N ILE A 169 -11.15 25.06 -3.20
CA ILE A 169 -10.74 26.36 -2.68
C ILE A 169 -9.77 27.02 -3.66
N TYR A 170 -10.05 28.26 -4.05
CA TYR A 170 -9.14 29.08 -4.84
C TYR A 170 -8.14 29.76 -3.91
N LEU A 171 -6.89 29.30 -3.92
CA LEU A 171 -5.79 29.88 -3.14
C LEU A 171 -5.30 31.19 -3.77
N SER A 172 -5.40 31.30 -5.11
CA SER A 172 -5.11 32.49 -5.89
C SER A 172 -5.87 32.45 -7.23
N LYS A 173 -5.66 33.44 -8.11
CA LYS A 173 -6.28 33.46 -9.46
C LYS A 173 -5.98 32.18 -10.26
N ASP A 174 -4.78 31.61 -10.08
CA ASP A 174 -4.27 30.51 -10.90
C ASP A 174 -4.08 29.21 -10.12
N ARG A 175 -4.24 29.21 -8.79
CA ARG A 175 -4.02 28.02 -7.94
C ARG A 175 -5.28 27.65 -7.20
N VAL A 176 -5.60 26.37 -7.26
CA VAL A 176 -6.78 25.77 -6.64
C VAL A 176 -6.34 24.55 -5.82
N GLU A 177 -6.95 24.39 -4.68
CA GLU A 177 -6.90 23.20 -3.84
C GLU A 177 -8.20 22.44 -4.02
N LEU A 178 -8.08 21.15 -4.30
CA LEU A 178 -9.18 20.20 -4.40
C LEU A 178 -9.04 19.17 -3.29
N SER A 179 -10.07 19.01 -2.48
CA SER A 179 -10.12 18.02 -1.42
C SER A 179 -11.03 16.88 -1.81
N PHE A 180 -10.50 15.64 -1.76
CA PHE A 180 -11.21 14.42 -2.12
C PHE A 180 -11.15 13.39 -1.01
N ASN A 181 -12.20 12.56 -0.93
CA ASN A 181 -12.11 11.24 -0.30
C ASN A 181 -11.93 10.20 -1.41
N LEU A 182 -10.89 9.39 -1.32
CA LEU A 182 -10.52 8.38 -2.31
C LEU A 182 -10.20 7.06 -1.61
N PRO A 183 -10.52 5.91 -2.21
CA PRO A 183 -9.97 4.64 -1.76
C PRO A 183 -8.45 4.60 -1.98
N LEU A 184 -7.70 4.14 -0.97
CA LEU A 184 -6.25 4.03 -1.07
C LEU A 184 -5.82 3.09 -2.21
N SER A 185 -6.56 2.00 -2.42
CA SER A 185 -6.31 1.03 -3.50
C SER A 185 -6.28 1.66 -4.89
N GLU A 186 -7.04 2.74 -5.12
CA GLU A 186 -7.14 3.42 -6.42
C GLU A 186 -5.96 4.34 -6.72
N ILE A 187 -5.20 4.74 -5.71
CA ILE A 187 -4.06 5.65 -5.88
C ILE A 187 -2.70 4.93 -5.89
N VAL A 188 -2.67 3.66 -5.45
CA VAL A 188 -1.42 2.91 -5.29
C VAL A 188 -0.67 2.72 -6.60
N PHE A 189 -1.38 2.49 -7.71
CA PHE A 189 -0.73 2.17 -9.00
C PHE A 189 -0.37 3.42 -9.81
N ASP A 190 -1.15 3.72 -10.81
CA ASP A 190 -0.83 4.70 -11.86
C ASP A 190 -1.43 6.10 -11.63
N PHE A 191 -2.10 6.32 -10.49
CA PHE A 191 -2.80 7.57 -10.22
C PHE A 191 -1.87 8.79 -10.24
N TYR A 192 -0.71 8.69 -9.59
CA TYR A 192 0.24 9.79 -9.50
C TYR A 192 0.80 10.18 -10.87
N ASP A 193 1.13 9.20 -11.70
CA ASP A 193 1.63 9.43 -13.05
C ASP A 193 0.56 10.07 -13.95
N LYS A 194 -0.69 9.61 -13.85
CA LYS A 194 -1.82 10.22 -14.54
C LYS A 194 -2.08 11.65 -14.06
N LEU A 195 -2.02 11.88 -12.75
CA LEU A 195 -2.15 13.21 -12.16
C LEU A 195 -1.09 14.18 -12.71
N LYS A 196 0.18 13.74 -12.73
CA LYS A 196 1.29 14.51 -13.28
C LYS A 196 1.14 14.75 -14.78
N SER A 197 0.75 13.75 -15.53
CA SER A 197 0.51 13.86 -16.97
C SER A 197 -0.60 14.88 -17.30
N ILE A 198 -1.77 14.76 -16.65
CA ILE A 198 -2.90 15.66 -16.87
C ILE A 198 -2.56 17.11 -16.50
N SER A 199 -1.82 17.29 -15.42
CA SER A 199 -1.44 18.61 -14.91
C SER A 199 -0.14 19.15 -15.52
N ARG A 200 0.50 18.44 -16.43
CA ARG A 200 1.83 18.75 -16.95
C ARG A 200 2.87 19.00 -15.85
N GLY A 201 2.79 18.20 -14.78
CA GLY A 201 3.66 18.29 -13.61
C GLY A 201 3.29 19.34 -12.56
N TYR A 202 2.26 20.16 -12.79
CA TYR A 202 1.89 21.24 -11.86
C TYR A 202 1.09 20.80 -10.64
N ALA A 203 0.44 19.63 -10.67
CA ALA A 203 -0.32 19.15 -9.52
C ALA A 203 0.62 18.55 -8.47
N SER A 204 0.34 18.86 -7.21
CA SER A 204 0.87 18.16 -6.04
C SER A 204 -0.27 17.43 -5.34
N LEU A 205 0.03 16.24 -4.82
CA LEU A 205 -0.87 15.41 -4.03
C LEU A 205 -0.28 15.23 -2.66
N ASP A 206 -1.10 15.48 -1.66
CA ASP A 206 -0.86 15.11 -0.27
C ASP A 206 -2.09 14.35 0.23
N TYR A 207 -1.92 13.38 1.12
CA TYR A 207 -3.05 12.59 1.62
C TYR A 207 -2.75 11.97 2.99
N GLU A 208 -3.84 11.76 3.72
CA GLU A 208 -3.83 11.08 5.02
C GLU A 208 -4.90 9.99 5.04
N ILE A 209 -4.66 8.92 5.82
CA ILE A 209 -5.66 7.86 6.00
C ILE A 209 -6.82 8.43 6.81
N SER A 210 -8.03 8.40 6.25
CA SER A 210 -9.25 8.94 6.86
C SER A 210 -10.15 7.89 7.51
N GLY A 211 -9.79 6.62 7.40
CA GLY A 211 -10.55 5.51 7.97
C GLY A 211 -10.81 4.38 6.99
N PHE A 212 -11.88 3.63 7.20
CA PHE A 212 -12.28 2.50 6.36
C PHE A 212 -13.74 2.69 5.93
N CYS A 213 -14.06 2.26 4.71
CA CYS A 213 -15.41 2.29 4.16
C CYS A 213 -15.78 0.92 3.61
N GLU A 214 -17.03 0.51 3.82
CA GLU A 214 -17.55 -0.74 3.28
C GLU A 214 -17.55 -0.72 1.76
N SER A 215 -17.09 -1.82 1.15
CA SER A 215 -16.96 -1.96 -0.29
C SER A 215 -17.18 -3.40 -0.73
N ASN A 216 -17.81 -3.59 -1.90
CA ASN A 216 -18.04 -4.90 -2.47
C ASN A 216 -16.77 -5.39 -3.17
N MET A 217 -15.91 -6.04 -2.39
CA MET A 217 -14.66 -6.59 -2.87
C MET A 217 -14.75 -8.08 -3.12
N SER A 218 -14.05 -8.55 -4.15
CA SER A 218 -13.87 -9.97 -4.42
C SER A 218 -12.41 -10.29 -4.72
N LYS A 219 -12.06 -11.57 -4.55
CA LYS A 219 -10.76 -12.08 -4.94
C LYS A 219 -10.80 -12.44 -6.43
N LEU A 220 -9.85 -11.90 -7.19
CA LEU A 220 -9.58 -12.27 -8.57
C LEU A 220 -8.39 -13.22 -8.59
N ASP A 221 -8.62 -14.45 -9.04
CA ASP A 221 -7.58 -15.45 -9.24
C ASP A 221 -7.24 -15.53 -10.74
N ILE A 222 -5.96 -15.45 -11.08
CA ILE A 222 -5.50 -15.69 -12.45
C ILE A 222 -5.10 -17.14 -12.58
N ILE A 223 -5.65 -17.81 -13.59
CA ILE A 223 -5.41 -19.23 -13.87
C ILE A 223 -4.51 -19.34 -15.11
N LEU A 224 -3.34 -19.95 -14.96
CA LEU A 224 -2.44 -20.27 -16.05
C LEU A 224 -2.38 -21.79 -16.23
N ASN A 225 -2.72 -22.26 -17.41
CA ASN A 225 -2.73 -23.69 -17.74
C ASN A 225 -3.55 -24.58 -16.75
N GLY A 226 -4.64 -24.02 -16.21
CA GLY A 226 -5.52 -24.71 -15.26
C GLY A 226 -5.11 -24.61 -13.79
N GLU A 227 -3.99 -23.97 -13.49
CA GLU A 227 -3.50 -23.76 -12.12
C GLU A 227 -3.60 -22.29 -11.72
N LYS A 228 -4.00 -22.04 -10.46
CA LYS A 228 -4.05 -20.68 -9.90
C LYS A 228 -2.65 -20.19 -9.60
N VAL A 229 -2.39 -18.94 -9.95
CA VAL A 229 -1.10 -18.27 -9.68
C VAL A 229 -1.29 -17.21 -8.59
N ASP A 230 -0.99 -17.56 -7.34
CA ASP A 230 -1.18 -16.69 -6.17
C ASP A 230 -0.48 -15.34 -6.31
N ALA A 231 0.70 -15.31 -6.96
CA ALA A 231 1.46 -14.08 -7.18
C ALA A 231 0.73 -13.03 -8.01
N LEU A 232 -0.22 -13.45 -8.85
CA LEU A 232 -1.01 -12.60 -9.73
C LEU A 232 -2.44 -12.38 -9.22
N SER A 233 -2.82 -13.01 -8.10
CA SER A 233 -4.13 -12.79 -7.49
C SER A 233 -4.24 -11.37 -6.96
N ALA A 234 -5.44 -10.79 -7.03
CA ALA A 234 -5.72 -9.44 -6.54
C ALA A 234 -7.06 -9.37 -5.81
N ILE A 235 -7.22 -8.37 -4.93
CA ILE A 235 -8.51 -8.02 -4.38
C ILE A 235 -9.02 -6.81 -5.15
N CYS A 236 -10.17 -6.92 -5.79
CA CYS A 236 -10.76 -5.89 -6.63
C CYS A 236 -12.27 -5.77 -6.40
N LEU A 237 -12.86 -4.74 -6.97
CA LEU A 237 -14.31 -4.56 -6.95
C LEU A 237 -15.01 -5.66 -7.74
N LEU A 238 -16.13 -6.16 -7.23
CA LEU A 238 -16.92 -7.19 -7.86
C LEU A 238 -17.32 -6.83 -9.31
N TYR A 239 -17.67 -5.56 -9.55
CA TYR A 239 -18.06 -5.08 -10.90
C TYR A 239 -16.90 -5.03 -11.91
N THR A 240 -15.64 -4.95 -11.45
CA THR A 240 -14.48 -5.00 -12.35
C THR A 240 -14.07 -6.42 -12.65
N SER A 241 -14.42 -7.40 -11.79
CA SER A 241 -14.16 -8.81 -12.05
C SER A 241 -15.10 -9.39 -13.12
N ASP A 242 -16.36 -8.95 -13.15
CA ASP A 242 -17.33 -9.39 -14.16
C ASP A 242 -16.93 -8.98 -15.60
N ALA A 243 -16.17 -7.88 -15.75
CA ALA A 243 -15.66 -7.44 -17.05
C ALA A 243 -14.45 -8.26 -17.54
N ALA A 244 -13.85 -9.09 -16.70
CA ALA A 244 -12.70 -9.93 -17.06
C ALA A 244 -13.13 -11.32 -17.57
N ASP A 245 -14.43 -11.67 -17.47
CA ASP A 245 -14.99 -12.95 -17.92
C ASP A 245 -15.55 -12.89 -19.37
N GLU A 246 -15.47 -11.74 -20.06
CA GLU A 246 -15.76 -11.55 -21.50
C GLU A 246 -14.46 -11.55 -22.33
#